data_9a510e1f1dd3e675acf89ca80cb737d3
#
_entry.id   9a510e1f1dd3e675acf89ca80cb737d3
#
_cell.length_a   1.000
_cell.length_b   1.000
_cell.length_c   1.000
_cell.angle_alpha   90.00
_cell.angle_beta   90.00
_cell.angle_gamma   90.00
#
_symmetry.space_group_name_H-M   'P 1'
#
loop_
_entity.id
_entity.type
_entity.pdbx_description
1 polymer ?
#
loop_
_entity_poly.entity_id
_entity_poly.type
_entity_poly.pdbx_seq_one_letter_code
_entity_poly.pdbx_strand_id
1 'polypeptide(L)' 'MTEETEFPASIGKVARRELAVHGLTQYAQLADRSERELLDIHGVGSKAIRILREELSSRGLSLRDG' A
#
# COMPACT_ATOMS: atom_id res chain seq x y z
N MET A 1 -13.05 -4.41 15.58
CA MET A 1 -12.65 -3.26 14.80
C MET A 1 -12.09 -3.65 13.46
N THR A 2 -12.69 -3.21 12.42
CA THR A 2 -12.26 -3.60 11.09
C THR A 2 -11.29 -2.60 10.50
N GLU A 3 -10.37 -3.13 9.75
CA GLU A 3 -9.48 -2.32 8.97
C GLU A 3 -10.13 -2.06 7.64
N GLU A 4 -10.64 -0.88 7.48
CA GLU A 4 -11.30 -0.53 6.22
C GLU A 4 -10.29 0.02 5.27
N THR A 5 -9.82 -0.83 4.38
CA THR A 5 -8.85 -0.42 3.38
C THR A 5 -9.29 -0.95 2.02
N GLU A 6 -8.83 -0.28 0.96
CA GLU A 6 -9.08 -0.73 -0.40
C GLU A 6 -8.11 -1.83 -0.82
N PHE A 7 -7.08 -2.06 -0.04
CA PHE A 7 -5.99 -2.94 -0.45
C PHE A 7 -6.39 -4.40 -0.39
N PRO A 8 -5.87 -5.23 -1.30
CA PRO A 8 -6.26 -6.64 -1.36
C PRO A 8 -5.63 -7.45 -0.22
N ALA A 9 -6.30 -8.53 0.13
CA ALA A 9 -5.79 -9.41 1.17
C ALA A 9 -4.47 -10.07 0.74
N SER A 10 -4.19 -10.08 -0.56
CA SER A 10 -2.98 -10.72 -1.06
C SER A 10 -1.69 -10.04 -0.60
N ILE A 11 -1.77 -8.77 -0.17
CA ILE A 11 -0.57 -8.12 0.37
C ILE A 11 -0.28 -8.56 1.80
N GLY A 12 -1.22 -9.29 2.42
CA GLY A 12 -1.01 -9.80 3.75
C GLY A 12 -1.74 -8.97 4.79
N LYS A 13 -2.15 -9.66 5.85
CA LYS A 13 -2.93 -9.03 6.90
C LYS A 13 -2.13 -7.96 7.63
N VAL A 14 -0.85 -8.26 7.89
CA VAL A 14 0.00 -7.31 8.62
C VAL A 14 0.23 -6.06 7.79
N ALA A 15 0.50 -6.22 6.50
CA ALA A 15 0.72 -5.06 5.63
C ALA A 15 -0.50 -4.16 5.60
N ARG A 16 -1.69 -4.76 5.47
CA ARG A 16 -2.92 -3.97 5.43
C ARG A 16 -3.11 -3.18 6.72
N ARG A 17 -2.87 -3.85 7.85
CA ARG A 17 -3.05 -3.21 9.13
C ARG A 17 -2.03 -2.09 9.37
N GLU A 18 -0.77 -2.35 9.03
CA GLU A 18 0.26 -1.35 9.24
C GLU A 18 0.07 -0.14 8.34
N LEU A 19 -0.37 -0.36 7.11
CA LEU A 19 -0.69 0.75 6.24
C LEU A 19 -1.80 1.61 6.83
N ALA A 20 -2.83 0.97 7.37
CA ALA A 20 -3.92 1.70 7.99
C ALA A 20 -3.46 2.49 9.22
N VAL A 21 -2.56 1.91 10.00
CA VAL A 21 -1.98 2.60 11.16
C VAL A 21 -1.28 3.88 10.72
N HIS A 22 -0.68 3.87 9.54
CA HIS A 22 0.00 5.03 8.99
C HIS A 22 -0.93 5.94 8.19
N GLY A 23 -2.23 5.70 8.30
CA GLY A 23 -3.20 6.54 7.62
C GLY A 23 -3.38 6.24 6.14
N LEU A 24 -2.90 5.10 5.69
CA LEU A 24 -2.97 4.72 4.29
C LEU A 24 -4.00 3.62 4.11
N THR A 25 -5.18 4.00 3.65
CA THR A 25 -6.28 3.06 3.45
C THR A 25 -6.82 3.08 2.03
N GLN A 26 -6.36 4.03 1.21
CA GLN A 26 -6.85 4.18 -0.15
C GLN A 26 -5.68 4.27 -1.12
N TYR A 27 -5.91 3.80 -2.35
CA TYR A 27 -4.85 3.85 -3.37
C TYR A 27 -4.42 5.28 -3.68
N ALA A 28 -5.35 6.22 -3.67
CA ALA A 28 -5.00 7.61 -3.94
C ALA A 28 -3.98 8.14 -2.94
N GLN A 29 -4.04 7.66 -1.71
CA GLN A 29 -3.08 8.09 -0.69
C GLN A 29 -1.71 7.52 -0.95
N LEU A 30 -1.64 6.31 -1.53
CA LEU A 30 -0.35 5.71 -1.87
C LEU A 30 0.36 6.50 -2.96
N ALA A 31 -0.40 7.16 -3.83
CA ALA A 31 0.21 7.93 -4.92
C ALA A 31 1.07 9.07 -4.41
N ASP A 32 0.86 9.49 -3.16
CA ASP A 32 1.67 10.54 -2.55
C ASP A 32 2.89 10.00 -1.82
N ARG A 33 3.12 8.68 -1.90
CA ARG A 33 4.21 8.04 -1.18
C ARG A 33 5.18 7.42 -2.15
N SER A 34 6.44 7.34 -1.74
CA SER A 34 7.44 6.64 -2.52
C SER A 34 7.52 5.19 -2.08
N GLU A 35 8.11 4.36 -2.94
CA GLU A 35 8.31 2.96 -2.59
C GLU A 35 9.14 2.83 -1.32
N ARG A 36 10.17 3.68 -1.19
CA ARG A 36 11.03 3.65 0.00
C ARG A 36 10.23 3.92 1.27
N GLU A 37 9.35 4.91 1.20
CA GLU A 37 8.53 5.22 2.37
C GLU A 37 7.65 4.06 2.78
N LEU A 38 7.11 3.36 1.81
CA LEU A 38 6.25 2.21 2.10
C LEU A 38 7.06 1.04 2.65
N LEU A 39 8.27 0.84 2.12
CA LEU A 39 9.11 -0.25 2.60
C LEU A 39 9.60 -0.01 4.02
N ASP A 40 9.63 1.23 4.47
CA ASP A 40 9.98 1.54 5.85
C ASP A 40 8.90 1.15 6.84
N ILE A 41 7.70 0.87 6.35
CA ILE A 41 6.60 0.47 7.22
C ILE A 41 6.77 -1.01 7.56
N HIS A 42 6.74 -1.32 8.85
CA HIS A 42 6.85 -2.69 9.31
C HIS A 42 5.74 -3.53 8.69
N GLY A 43 6.09 -4.69 8.17
CA GLY A 43 5.11 -5.58 7.58
C GLY A 43 4.85 -5.36 6.11
N VAL A 44 5.40 -4.30 5.53
CA VAL A 44 5.26 -4.01 4.11
C VAL A 44 6.55 -4.38 3.41
N GLY A 45 6.54 -5.48 2.70
CA GLY A 45 7.71 -5.97 2.00
C GLY A 45 7.61 -5.79 0.49
N SER A 46 8.63 -6.25 -0.22
CA SER A 46 8.68 -6.06 -1.66
C SER A 46 7.52 -6.76 -2.38
N LYS A 47 7.05 -7.87 -1.85
CA LYS A 47 5.91 -8.56 -2.46
C LYS A 47 4.66 -7.70 -2.38
N ALA A 48 4.42 -7.10 -1.21
CA ALA A 48 3.26 -6.23 -1.03
C ALA A 48 3.37 -5.02 -1.94
N ILE A 49 4.57 -4.45 -2.03
CA ILE A 49 4.80 -3.30 -2.90
C ILE A 49 4.47 -3.65 -4.35
N ARG A 50 4.93 -4.81 -4.81
CA ARG A 50 4.67 -5.20 -6.20
C ARG A 50 3.18 -5.31 -6.47
N ILE A 51 2.45 -5.93 -5.57
CA ILE A 51 1.01 -6.07 -5.71
C ILE A 51 0.34 -4.71 -5.73
N LEU A 52 0.74 -3.84 -4.82
CA LEU A 52 0.16 -2.50 -4.77
C LEU A 52 0.47 -1.69 -6.02
N ARG A 53 1.68 -1.83 -6.57
CA ARG A 53 2.01 -1.12 -7.80
C ARG A 53 1.16 -1.60 -8.97
N GLU A 54 0.89 -2.89 -9.04
CA GLU A 54 0.02 -3.41 -10.09
C GLU A 54 -1.40 -2.88 -9.95
N GLU A 55 -1.89 -2.80 -8.73
CA GLU A 55 -3.23 -2.27 -8.50
C GLU A 55 -3.30 -0.78 -8.80
N LEU A 56 -2.25 -0.04 -8.44
CA LEU A 56 -2.19 1.38 -8.75
C LEU A 56 -2.20 1.59 -10.26
N SER A 57 -1.39 0.82 -10.97
CA SER A 57 -1.31 0.93 -12.43
C SER A 57 -2.67 0.67 -13.07
N SER A 58 -3.39 -0.31 -12.55
CA SER A 58 -4.71 -0.64 -13.04
C SER A 58 -5.68 0.54 -12.88
N ARG A 59 -5.42 1.41 -11.95
CA ARG A 59 -6.25 2.58 -11.69
C ARG A 59 -5.69 3.86 -12.28
N GLY A 60 -4.64 3.77 -13.06
CA GLY A 60 -4.00 4.95 -13.64
C GLY A 60 -3.18 5.73 -12.64
N LEU A 61 -2.76 5.10 -11.55
CA LEU A 61 -1.97 5.74 -10.52
C LEU A 61 -0.59 5.11 -10.45
N SER A 62 0.32 5.78 -9.75
CA SER A 62 1.65 5.24 -9.51
C SER A 62 2.21 5.86 -8.24
N LEU A 63 3.24 5.20 -7.68
CA LEU A 63 3.92 5.75 -6.54
C LEU A 63 4.68 7.00 -6.97
N ARG A 64 4.95 7.87 -5.98
CA ARG A 64 5.51 9.19 -6.27
C ARG A 64 6.83 9.14 -7.03
N ASP A 65 7.65 8.17 -6.72
CA ASP A 65 8.99 8.10 -7.31
C ASP A 65 9.11 7.01 -8.38
N GLY A 66 8.02 6.48 -8.78
CA GLY A 66 8.09 5.41 -9.74
C GLY A 66 7.04 5.48 -10.77
#